data_2a216fd6e3c6fc4d8c54f11de5640fe2
#
_entry.id   2a216fd6e3c6fc4d8c54f11de5640fe2
#
_cell.length_a   1.000
_cell.length_b   1.000
_cell.length_c   1.000
_cell.angle_alpha   90.00
_cell.angle_beta   90.00
_cell.angle_gamma   90.00
#
_symmetry.space_group_name_H-M   'P 1'
#
loop_
_entity.id
_entity.type
_entity.pdbx_description
1 polymer ?
#
loop_
_entity_poly.entity_id
_entity_poly.type
_entity_poly.pdbx_seq_one_letter_code
_entity_poly.pdbx_strand_id
1 'polypeptide(L)'
;MRNKELVREALEARKQSYCPYSGFAVGAALLCGDGTVFRGCNIENAAYPATNCAERTAMFKAVSEGNTDFRAIAIVGGPKGKEPKNFCAPCGVCRQVMAEFCDPETFRIVLMNGDGEIRDYLLKELLPLGFTGKALEK
;
A
#
# COMPACT_ATOMS: atom_id res chain seq x y z
N MET A 1 4.10 -16.22 0.31
CA MET A 1 4.99 -15.30 1.05
C MET A 1 4.36 -14.96 2.39
N ARG A 2 5.13 -15.00 3.44
CA ARG A 2 4.65 -14.68 4.79
C ARG A 2 4.57 -13.17 4.98
N ASN A 3 3.69 -12.73 5.88
CA ASN A 3 3.52 -11.30 6.18
C ASN A 3 4.83 -10.62 6.56
N LYS A 4 5.66 -11.29 7.36
CA LYS A 4 6.95 -10.77 7.80
C LYS A 4 7.90 -10.48 6.63
N GLU A 5 7.89 -11.34 5.62
CA GLU A 5 8.71 -11.15 4.42
C GLU A 5 8.20 -9.99 3.59
N LEU A 6 6.88 -9.87 3.45
CA LEU A 6 6.26 -8.77 2.70
C LEU A 6 6.53 -7.42 3.38
N VAL A 7 6.49 -7.38 4.71
CA VAL A 7 6.84 -6.19 5.49
C VAL A 7 8.29 -5.78 5.26
N ARG A 8 9.22 -6.74 5.17
CA ARG A 8 10.63 -6.44 4.87
C ARG A 8 10.77 -5.76 3.51
N GLU A 9 10.03 -6.22 2.52
CA GLU A 9 10.01 -5.60 1.20
C GLU A 9 9.50 -4.16 1.27
N ALA A 10 8.48 -3.91 2.08
CA ALA A 10 7.95 -2.56 2.28
C ALA A 10 8.98 -1.65 2.99
N LEU A 11 9.71 -2.18 3.97
CA LEU A 11 10.77 -1.43 4.66
C LEU A 11 11.89 -1.04 3.69
N GLU A 12 12.27 -1.94 2.78
CA GLU A 12 13.26 -1.61 1.76
C GLU A 12 12.76 -0.55 0.79
N ALA A 13 11.50 -0.67 0.35
CA ALA A 13 10.88 0.31 -0.53
C ALA A 13 10.86 1.71 0.10
N ARG A 14 10.62 1.78 1.40
CA ARG A 14 10.55 3.04 2.15
C ARG A 14 11.83 3.87 2.03
N LYS A 15 12.97 3.24 1.85
CA LYS A 15 14.28 3.92 1.74
C LYS A 15 14.35 4.85 0.52
N GLN A 16 13.54 4.62 -0.50
CA GLN A 16 13.51 5.43 -1.73
C GLN A 16 12.45 6.54 -1.69
N SER A 17 11.74 6.72 -0.57
CA SER A 17 10.71 7.75 -0.43
C SER A 17 11.25 9.14 -0.77
N TYR A 18 10.48 9.88 -1.58
CA TYR A 18 10.74 11.29 -1.87
C TYR A 18 9.71 12.11 -1.10
N CYS A 19 10.09 12.62 0.07
CA CYS A 19 9.16 13.30 0.99
C CYS A 19 9.71 14.61 1.56
N PRO A 20 10.13 15.56 0.69
CA PRO A 20 10.78 16.81 1.15
C PRO A 20 9.82 17.76 1.88
N TYR A 21 8.50 17.59 1.73
CA TYR A 21 7.52 18.46 2.34
C TYR A 21 7.06 17.95 3.69
N SER A 22 6.68 16.69 3.81
CA SER A 22 6.17 16.13 5.05
C SER A 22 7.26 15.55 5.96
N GLY A 23 8.36 15.11 5.37
CA GLY A 23 9.38 14.36 6.12
C GLY A 23 8.87 12.98 6.58
N PHE A 24 7.72 12.53 6.07
CA PHE A 24 7.13 11.24 6.45
C PHE A 24 7.32 10.25 5.30
N ALA A 25 8.11 9.21 5.54
CA ALA A 25 8.48 8.22 4.53
C ALA A 25 7.65 6.95 4.67
N VAL A 26 7.00 6.56 3.57
CA VAL A 26 6.15 5.36 3.51
C VAL A 26 6.69 4.41 2.45
N GLY A 27 6.71 3.13 2.78
CA GLY A 27 7.02 2.07 1.83
C GLY A 27 5.87 1.09 1.74
N ALA A 28 5.67 0.55 0.55
CA ALA A 28 4.66 -0.48 0.31
C ALA A 28 5.25 -1.61 -0.51
N ALA A 29 4.73 -2.81 -0.30
CA ALA A 29 5.09 -4.00 -1.07
C ALA A 29 3.80 -4.73 -1.43
N LEU A 30 3.53 -4.82 -2.73
CA LEU A 30 2.33 -5.45 -3.27
C LEU A 30 2.68 -6.87 -3.74
N LEU A 31 1.99 -7.86 -3.17
CA LEU A 31 2.11 -9.26 -3.57
C LEU A 31 1.04 -9.59 -4.60
N CYS A 32 1.46 -10.12 -5.74
CA CYS A 32 0.58 -10.59 -6.79
C CYS A 32 0.41 -12.11 -6.75
N GLY A 33 -0.61 -12.62 -7.45
CA GLY A 33 -0.96 -14.04 -7.43
C GLY A 33 0.12 -14.97 -7.99
N ASP A 34 0.97 -14.46 -8.88
CA ASP A 34 2.10 -15.20 -9.45
C ASP A 34 3.36 -15.18 -8.57
N GLY A 35 3.28 -14.56 -7.38
CA GLY A 35 4.40 -14.44 -6.46
C GLY A 35 5.27 -13.19 -6.67
N THR A 36 5.01 -12.39 -7.72
CA THR A 36 5.75 -11.15 -7.96
C THR A 36 5.43 -10.13 -6.86
N VAL A 37 6.46 -9.42 -6.41
CA VAL A 37 6.32 -8.34 -5.44
C VAL A 37 6.72 -7.02 -6.10
N PHE A 38 5.81 -6.04 -6.07
CA PHE A 38 6.06 -4.69 -6.56
C PHE A 38 6.26 -3.75 -5.38
N ARG A 39 7.41 -3.09 -5.32
CA ARG A 39 7.71 -2.11 -4.28
C ARG A 39 7.23 -0.73 -4.70
N GLY A 40 6.77 0.05 -3.72
CA GLY A 40 6.44 1.46 -3.93
C GLY A 40 6.81 2.29 -2.73
N CYS A 41 7.01 3.59 -2.96
CA CYS A 41 7.23 4.56 -1.89
C CYS A 41 6.42 5.82 -2.22
N ASN A 42 6.19 6.67 -1.21
CA ASN A 42 5.52 7.92 -1.46
C ASN A 42 6.43 8.89 -2.20
N ILE A 43 5.85 9.62 -3.13
CA ILE A 43 6.56 10.58 -3.99
C ILE A 43 5.76 11.89 -3.93
N GLU A 44 6.31 12.86 -3.20
CA GLU A 44 5.64 14.14 -2.95
C GLU A 44 5.89 15.14 -4.07
N ASN A 45 5.00 16.11 -4.14
CA ASN A 45 5.06 17.17 -5.12
C ASN A 45 4.67 18.49 -4.45
N ALA A 46 5.27 19.60 -4.88
CA ALA A 46 4.89 20.93 -4.42
C ALA A 46 3.41 21.24 -4.72
N ALA A 47 2.89 20.69 -5.81
CA ALA A 47 1.46 20.65 -6.07
C ALA A 47 0.89 19.42 -5.36
N TYR A 48 0.36 19.59 -4.17
CA TYR A 48 -0.05 18.50 -3.29
C TYR A 48 -0.93 17.43 -3.96
N PRO A 49 -1.90 17.77 -4.80
CA PRO A 49 -2.72 16.75 -5.47
C PRO A 49 -1.93 15.81 -6.39
N ALA A 50 -0.74 16.20 -6.84
CA ALA A 50 0.12 15.35 -7.68
C ALA A 50 0.95 14.37 -6.85
N THR A 51 0.97 14.51 -5.53
CA THR A 51 1.64 13.57 -4.62
C THR A 51 1.04 12.18 -4.77
N ASN A 52 1.91 11.15 -4.85
CA ASN A 52 1.46 9.78 -4.94
C ASN A 52 1.87 9.00 -3.68
N CYS A 53 0.92 8.25 -3.13
CA CYS A 53 1.18 7.41 -1.96
C CYS A 53 1.97 6.16 -2.36
N ALA A 54 2.67 5.57 -1.39
CA ALA A 54 3.47 4.36 -1.61
C ALA A 54 2.63 3.23 -2.21
N GLU A 55 1.42 3.04 -1.70
CA GLU A 55 0.52 1.98 -2.15
C GLU A 55 0.17 2.14 -3.63
N ARG A 56 -0.17 3.37 -4.05
CA ARG A 56 -0.50 3.63 -5.46
C ARG A 56 0.72 3.51 -6.36
N THR A 57 1.90 3.88 -5.88
CA THR A 57 3.14 3.67 -6.64
C THR A 57 3.33 2.19 -6.95
N ALA A 58 3.15 1.32 -5.96
CA ALA A 58 3.27 -0.13 -6.15
C ALA A 58 2.17 -0.67 -7.07
N MET A 59 0.92 -0.28 -6.84
CA MET A 59 -0.23 -0.77 -7.62
C MET A 59 -0.16 -0.32 -9.07
N PHE A 60 0.15 0.95 -9.31
CA PHE A 60 0.22 1.49 -10.67
C PHE A 60 1.38 0.88 -11.45
N LYS A 61 2.51 0.63 -10.78
CA LYS A 61 3.64 -0.07 -11.39
C LYS A 61 3.20 -1.47 -11.85
N ALA A 62 2.51 -2.22 -10.99
CA ALA A 62 2.04 -3.55 -11.31
C ALA A 62 1.07 -3.52 -12.50
N VAL A 63 0.08 -2.63 -12.47
CA VAL A 63 -0.90 -2.49 -13.55
C VAL A 63 -0.21 -2.13 -14.86
N SER A 64 0.76 -1.22 -14.84
CA SER A 64 1.49 -0.79 -16.04
C SER A 64 2.32 -1.92 -16.66
N GLU A 65 2.65 -2.95 -15.87
CA GLU A 65 3.36 -4.13 -16.33
C GLU A 65 2.43 -5.31 -16.65
N GLY A 66 1.12 -5.06 -16.64
CA GLY A 66 0.12 -6.06 -17.01
C GLY A 66 -0.30 -7.00 -15.88
N ASN A 67 0.08 -6.70 -14.64
CA ASN A 67 -0.25 -7.55 -13.50
C ASN A 67 -1.34 -6.88 -12.65
N THR A 68 -2.53 -7.49 -12.63
CA THR A 68 -3.69 -6.98 -11.88
C THR A 68 -4.23 -7.99 -10.86
N ASP A 69 -3.56 -9.13 -10.69
CA ASP A 69 -3.96 -10.16 -9.72
C ASP A 69 -3.32 -9.86 -8.36
N PHE A 70 -3.91 -8.92 -7.61
CA PHE A 70 -3.38 -8.47 -6.32
C PHE A 70 -3.88 -9.36 -5.19
N ARG A 71 -2.97 -9.77 -4.29
CA ARG A 71 -3.27 -10.69 -3.18
C ARG A 71 -3.10 -10.05 -1.81
N ALA A 72 -2.07 -9.23 -1.61
CA ALA A 72 -1.79 -8.56 -0.35
C ALA A 72 -0.91 -7.35 -0.57
N ILE A 73 -0.98 -6.39 0.36
CA ILE A 73 -0.06 -5.26 0.38
C ILE A 73 0.42 -5.02 1.80
N ALA A 74 1.74 -4.84 1.98
CA ALA A 74 2.30 -4.42 3.26
C ALA A 74 2.64 -2.94 3.18
N ILE A 75 2.39 -2.22 4.28
CA ILE A 75 2.60 -0.77 4.36
C ILE A 75 3.32 -0.46 5.66
N VAL A 76 4.41 0.31 5.57
CA VAL A 76 5.15 0.81 6.73
C VAL A 76 5.46 2.29 6.54
N GLY A 77 5.33 3.09 7.58
CA GLY A 77 5.55 4.53 7.49
C GLY A 77 6.02 5.15 8.78
N GLY A 78 6.73 6.25 8.67
CA GLY A 78 7.23 7.01 9.80
C GLY A 78 8.18 8.12 9.36
N PRO A 79 8.67 8.95 10.29
CA PRO A 79 9.58 10.03 9.95
C PRO A 79 10.81 9.51 9.18
N LYS A 80 11.20 10.22 8.13
CA LYS A 80 12.33 9.83 7.29
C LYS A 80 13.61 9.74 8.13
N GLY A 81 14.38 8.69 7.90
CA GLY A 81 15.64 8.46 8.64
C GLY A 81 15.45 7.87 10.02
N LYS A 82 14.22 7.57 10.43
CA LYS A 82 13.91 6.96 11.73
C LYS A 82 13.08 5.70 11.53
N GLU A 83 13.06 4.84 12.56
CA GLU A 83 12.22 3.66 12.55
C GLU A 83 10.73 4.05 12.57
N PRO A 84 9.85 3.28 11.91
CA PRO A 84 8.41 3.48 12.04
C PRO A 84 7.98 3.36 13.50
N LYS A 85 7.02 4.17 13.95
CA LYS A 85 6.48 4.10 15.32
C LYS A 85 5.10 3.47 15.37
N ASN A 86 4.20 3.98 14.54
CA ASN A 86 2.79 3.61 14.57
C ASN A 86 2.42 2.82 13.32
N PHE A 87 1.29 2.12 13.39
CA PHE A 87 0.69 1.54 12.19
C PHE A 87 0.35 2.65 11.20
N CYS A 88 0.72 2.46 9.94
CA CYS A 88 0.46 3.40 8.85
C CYS A 88 -0.61 2.80 7.93
N ALA A 89 -1.88 3.09 8.22
CA ALA A 89 -2.99 2.59 7.42
C ALA A 89 -3.06 3.33 6.08
N PRO A 90 -3.57 2.69 5.01
CA PRO A 90 -3.71 3.35 3.72
C PRO A 90 -4.76 4.47 3.77
N CYS A 91 -4.51 5.56 3.03
CA CYS A 91 -5.48 6.65 2.92
C CYS A 91 -6.71 6.21 2.11
N GLY A 92 -7.77 7.02 2.16
CA GLY A 92 -9.02 6.70 1.47
C GLY A 92 -8.86 6.54 -0.04
N VAL A 93 -8.03 7.38 -0.67
CA VAL A 93 -7.77 7.29 -2.12
C VAL A 93 -7.11 5.95 -2.45
N CYS A 94 -6.14 5.51 -1.66
CA CYS A 94 -5.48 4.22 -1.87
C CYS A 94 -6.45 3.06 -1.66
N ARG A 95 -7.33 3.14 -0.67
CA ARG A 95 -8.36 2.11 -0.44
C ARG A 95 -9.31 2.03 -1.63
N GLN A 96 -9.67 3.17 -2.22
CA GLN A 96 -10.51 3.19 -3.43
C GLN A 96 -9.80 2.56 -4.63
N VAL A 97 -8.50 2.82 -4.80
CA VAL A 97 -7.71 2.17 -5.86
C VAL A 97 -7.66 0.65 -5.64
N MET A 98 -7.48 0.21 -4.39
CA MET A 98 -7.53 -1.22 -4.07
C MET A 98 -8.88 -1.83 -4.45
N ALA A 99 -9.98 -1.12 -4.22
CA ALA A 99 -11.33 -1.59 -4.53
C ALA A 99 -11.53 -1.84 -6.03
N GLU A 100 -10.80 -1.17 -6.90
CA GLU A 100 -10.87 -1.38 -8.36
C GLU A 100 -10.31 -2.75 -8.75
N PHE A 101 -9.20 -3.17 -8.14
CA PHE A 101 -8.43 -4.33 -8.58
C PHE A 101 -8.53 -5.55 -7.66
N CYS A 102 -8.98 -5.38 -6.42
CA CYS A 102 -8.90 -6.42 -5.40
C CYS A 102 -10.28 -6.96 -5.03
N ASP A 103 -10.31 -8.25 -4.68
CA ASP A 103 -11.47 -8.84 -4.03
C ASP A 103 -11.46 -8.41 -2.56
N PRO A 104 -12.45 -7.62 -2.10
CA PRO A 104 -12.47 -7.14 -0.71
C PRO A 104 -12.61 -8.26 0.33
N GLU A 105 -13.08 -9.44 -0.07
CA GLU A 105 -13.22 -10.60 0.83
C GLU A 105 -11.90 -11.32 1.08
N THR A 106 -10.90 -11.14 0.21
CA THR A 106 -9.65 -11.92 0.29
C THR A 106 -8.38 -11.08 0.31
N PHE A 107 -8.40 -9.85 -0.20
CA PHE A 107 -7.22 -9.00 -0.24
C PHE A 107 -6.83 -8.54 1.16
N ARG A 108 -5.56 -8.79 1.51
CA ARG A 108 -5.03 -8.49 2.85
C ARG A 108 -4.19 -7.22 2.83
N ILE A 109 -4.38 -6.40 3.86
CA ILE A 109 -3.59 -5.20 4.11
C ILE A 109 -2.79 -5.46 5.37
N VAL A 110 -1.47 -5.55 5.25
CA VAL A 110 -0.55 -5.94 6.31
C VAL A 110 0.17 -4.70 6.81
N LEU A 111 0.04 -4.43 8.11
CA LEU A 111 0.63 -3.25 8.74
C LEU A 111 1.61 -3.68 9.83
N MET A 112 2.65 -2.88 10.04
CA MET A 112 3.59 -3.10 11.13
C MET A 112 3.88 -1.79 11.85
N ASN A 113 3.96 -1.85 13.19
CA ASN A 113 4.38 -0.71 14.01
C ASN A 113 5.88 -0.80 14.37
N GLY A 114 6.35 0.18 15.16
CA GLY A 114 7.76 0.25 15.54
C GLY A 114 8.23 -0.85 16.48
N ASP A 115 7.31 -1.52 17.16
CA ASP A 115 7.62 -2.65 18.05
C ASP A 115 7.70 -3.97 17.30
N GLY A 116 7.50 -3.95 15.99
CA GLY A 116 7.49 -5.15 15.16
C GLY A 116 6.17 -5.92 15.21
N GLU A 117 5.13 -5.34 15.81
CA GLU A 117 3.80 -5.95 15.81
C GLU A 117 3.21 -5.86 14.41
N ILE A 118 2.70 -6.99 13.89
CA ILE A 118 2.10 -7.06 12.55
C ILE A 118 0.61 -7.29 12.72
N ARG A 119 -0.20 -6.49 12.01
CA ARG A 119 -1.65 -6.64 11.92
C ARG A 119 -2.06 -6.84 10.48
N ASP A 120 -3.10 -7.61 10.29
CA ASP A 120 -3.59 -8.06 8.99
C ASP A 120 -5.09 -7.78 8.91
N TYR A 121 -5.50 -7.03 7.88
CA TYR A 121 -6.89 -6.65 7.68
C TYR A 121 -7.34 -7.04 6.28
N LEU A 122 -8.59 -7.44 6.13
CA LEU A 122 -9.20 -7.57 4.81
C LEU A 122 -9.64 -6.19 4.31
N LEU A 123 -9.63 -5.99 3.00
CA LEU A 123 -10.04 -4.71 2.42
C LEU A 123 -11.46 -4.32 2.86
N LYS A 124 -12.38 -5.29 2.95
CA LYS A 124 -13.75 -5.02 3.40
C LYS A 124 -13.82 -4.40 4.80
N GLU A 125 -12.83 -4.67 5.66
CA GLU A 125 -12.76 -4.10 7.01
C GLU A 125 -12.32 -2.63 6.98
N LEU A 126 -11.51 -2.24 6.00
CA LEU A 126 -10.96 -0.88 5.88
C LEU A 126 -11.72 -0.02 4.86
N LEU A 127 -12.61 -0.62 4.08
CA LEU A 127 -13.47 0.09 3.13
C LEU A 127 -14.85 -0.57 3.11
N PRO A 128 -15.61 -0.47 4.22
CA PRO A 128 -16.97 -1.04 4.27
C PRO A 128 -17.86 -0.36 3.23
N LEU A 129 -18.71 -1.14 2.55
CA LEU A 129 -19.62 -0.62 1.53
C LEU A 129 -18.90 0.19 0.45
N GLY A 130 -17.74 -0.29 0.01
CA GLY A 130 -16.93 0.40 -0.98
C GLY A 130 -17.63 0.54 -2.33
N PHE A 131 -17.39 1.68 -3.00
CA PHE A 131 -17.89 1.93 -4.35
C PHE A 131 -17.00 1.19 -5.35
N THR A 132 -17.59 0.36 -6.20
CA THR A 132 -16.85 -0.42 -7.20
C THR A 132 -17.54 -0.35 -8.56
N GLY A 133 -16.87 -0.91 -9.58
CA GLY A 133 -17.43 -1.00 -10.93
C GLY A 133 -18.77 -1.73 -10.97
N LYS A 134 -19.05 -2.59 -10.00
CA LYS A 134 -20.35 -3.28 -9.91
C LYS A 134 -21.51 -2.31 -9.76
N ALA A 135 -21.31 -1.16 -9.11
CA ALA A 135 -22.34 -0.13 -8.95
C ALA A 135 -22.70 0.53 -10.28
N LEU A 136 -21.84 0.41 -11.29
CA LEU A 136 -22.01 1.00 -12.63
C LEU A 136 -22.48 -0.03 -13.66
N GLU A 137 -22.64 -1.29 -13.28
CA GLU A 137 -23.16 -2.34 -14.17
C GLU A 137 -24.64 -2.09 -14.47
N LYS A 138 -25.01 -2.28 -15.73
CA LYS A 138 -26.39 -2.11 -16.21
C LYS A 138 -27.14 -3.43 -16.21
#